data_c8bf4d31e33dfacf22ab6290487c276e
#
_entry.id   c8bf4d31e33dfacf22ab6290487c276e
#
_cell.length_a   1.000
_cell.length_b   1.000
_cell.length_c   1.000
_cell.angle_alpha   90.00
_cell.angle_beta   90.00
_cell.angle_gamma   90.00
#
_symmetry.space_group_name_H-M   'P 1'
#
loop_
_entity.id
_entity.type
_entity.pdbx_description
1 polymer ?
#
loop_
_entity_poly.entity_id
_entity_poly.type
_entity_poly.pdbx_seq_one_letter_code
_entity_poly.pdbx_strand_id
1 'polypeptide(L)' 'NIANDSTGNYNVYKVVDLFAEGNTAIEIGSWTQFDSSGIEKQNGNYMSYFQKRDGKYICVRDMSTTTSPVKSGM' A
#
# COMPACT_ATOMS: atom_id res chain seq x y z
N ASN A 1 -15.08 1.93 -3.44
CA ASN A 1 -15.15 1.52 -3.42
C ASN A 1 -14.91 0.69 -3.40
N ILE A 2 -14.90 0.35 -3.32
CA ILE A 2 -14.54 -0.36 -3.18
C ILE A 2 -14.97 -1.26 -3.02
N ALA A 3 -15.26 -1.22 -2.87
CA ALA A 3 -15.80 -2.01 -2.52
C ALA A 3 -16.41 -2.93 -3.19
N ASN A 4 -16.48 -3.17 -3.81
CA ASN A 4 -17.03 -4.04 -4.40
C ASN A 4 -16.31 -5.09 -4.76
N ASP A 5 -15.46 -5.47 -4.09
CA ASP A 5 -14.77 -6.63 -4.23
C ASP A 5 -15.72 -7.77 -4.17
N SER A 6 -15.88 -8.50 -5.19
CA SER A 6 -16.85 -9.55 -5.22
C SER A 6 -16.41 -10.73 -4.38
N THR A 7 -15.14 -10.83 -4.04
CA THR A 7 -14.68 -11.92 -3.20
C THR A 7 -14.90 -11.62 -1.72
N GLY A 8 -15.21 -10.37 -1.39
CA GLY A 8 -15.36 -9.99 0.00
C GLY A 8 -14.06 -9.72 0.71
N ASN A 9 -12.96 -9.79 0.02
CA ASN A 9 -11.68 -9.45 0.63
C ASN A 9 -11.54 -7.94 0.74
N TYR A 10 -10.77 -7.49 1.70
CA TYR A 10 -10.53 -6.05 1.82
C TYR A 10 -9.11 -5.83 2.29
N ASN A 11 -8.61 -4.63 1.99
CA ASN A 11 -7.26 -4.25 2.33
C ASN A 11 -7.28 -3.11 3.33
N VAL A 12 -6.35 -3.16 4.26
CA VAL A 12 -6.16 -2.10 5.22
C VAL A 12 -4.76 -1.55 5.00
N TYR A 13 -4.66 -0.24 4.88
CA TYR A 13 -3.39 0.43 4.65
C TYR A 13 -3.04 1.27 5.86
N LYS A 14 -1.76 1.30 6.18
CA LYS A 14 -1.29 2.06 7.32
C LYS A 14 -0.02 2.78 6.93
N VAL A 15 -0.02 4.08 7.08
CA VAL A 15 1.17 4.87 6.79
C VAL A 15 2.14 4.70 7.95
N VAL A 16 3.35 4.30 7.62
CA VAL A 16 4.38 4.11 8.63
C VAL A 16 5.26 5.35 8.70
N ASP A 17 5.54 5.97 7.57
CA ASP A 17 6.43 7.10 7.54
C ASP A 17 6.12 7.95 6.32
N LEU A 18 6.44 9.22 6.43
CA LEU A 18 6.19 10.14 5.35
C LEU A 18 7.31 11.17 5.37
N PHE A 19 8.01 11.29 4.26
CA PHE A 19 9.09 12.25 4.11
C PHE A 19 8.74 13.21 3.00
N ALA A 20 8.97 14.49 3.24
CA ALA A 20 8.71 15.49 2.22
C ALA A 20 9.86 16.47 2.23
N GLU A 21 10.32 16.81 1.04
CA GLU A 21 11.40 17.77 0.92
C GLU A 21 11.29 18.45 -0.44
N GLY A 22 11.20 19.79 -0.42
CA GLY A 22 11.07 20.52 -1.66
C GLY A 22 9.78 20.14 -2.36
N ASN A 23 9.92 19.67 -3.58
CA ASN A 23 8.77 19.29 -4.39
C ASN A 23 8.56 17.79 -4.42
N THR A 24 9.17 17.07 -3.52
CA THR A 24 9.04 15.62 -3.52
C THR A 24 8.54 15.13 -2.17
N ALA A 25 7.91 13.99 -2.20
CA ALA A 25 7.45 13.34 -0.98
C ALA A 25 7.48 11.83 -1.19
N ILE A 26 7.79 11.12 -0.13
CA ILE A 26 7.82 9.67 -0.15
C ILE A 26 6.96 9.19 1.01
N GLU A 27 6.01 8.34 0.69
CA GLU A 27 5.16 7.72 1.70
C GLU A 27 5.51 6.25 1.79
N ILE A 28 5.76 5.78 2.99
CA ILE A 28 6.06 4.38 3.24
C ILE A 28 5.00 3.86 4.18
N GLY A 29 4.46 2.71 3.85
CA GLY A 29 3.43 2.15 4.68
C GLY A 29 3.37 0.65 4.59
N SER A 30 2.38 0.10 5.23
CA SER A 30 2.14 -1.33 5.19
C SER A 30 0.70 -1.55 4.76
N TRP A 31 0.45 -2.73 4.24
CA TRP A 31 -0.89 -3.12 3.85
C TRP A 31 -1.15 -4.54 4.32
N THR A 32 -2.40 -4.81 4.61
CA THR A 32 -2.82 -6.14 5.03
C THR A 32 -4.11 -6.45 4.31
N GLN A 33 -4.20 -7.64 3.77
CA GLN A 33 -5.41 -8.10 3.12
C GLN A 33 -6.10 -9.12 4.00
N PHE A 34 -7.39 -8.93 4.21
CA PHE A 34 -8.20 -9.84 4.99
C PHE A 34 -9.28 -10.44 4.10
N ASP A 35 -9.69 -11.63 4.42
CA ASP A 35 -10.82 -12.20 3.72
C ASP A 35 -12.12 -11.73 4.36
N SER A 36 -13.24 -12.20 3.85
CA SER A 36 -14.52 -11.71 4.31
C SER A 36 -14.81 -12.13 5.75
N SER A 37 -14.07 -13.09 6.27
CA SER A 37 -14.21 -13.50 7.66
C SER A 37 -13.29 -12.74 8.59
N GLY A 38 -12.48 -11.83 8.04
CA GLY A 38 -11.56 -11.07 8.86
C GLY A 38 -10.25 -11.77 9.13
N ILE A 39 -9.95 -12.82 8.39
CA ILE A 39 -8.70 -13.54 8.57
C ILE A 39 -7.67 -12.98 7.63
N GLU A 40 -6.50 -12.68 8.15
CA GLU A 40 -5.43 -12.10 7.35
C GLU A 40 -4.94 -13.08 6.32
N LYS A 41 -4.86 -12.64 5.06
CA LYS A 41 -4.43 -13.48 3.97
C LYS A 41 -3.01 -13.15 3.54
N GLN A 42 -2.69 -11.87 3.45
CA GLN A 42 -1.39 -11.41 3.02
C GLN A 42 -1.09 -10.09 3.66
N ASN A 43 0.16 -9.72 3.67
CA ASN A 43 0.56 -8.40 4.09
C ASN A 43 1.85 -8.04 3.38
N GLY A 44 2.19 -6.78 3.46
CA GLY A 44 3.38 -6.30 2.80
C GLY A 44 3.62 -4.86 3.11
N ASN A 45 4.52 -4.28 2.36
CA ASN A 45 4.87 -2.88 2.50
C ASN A 45 4.72 -2.20 1.16
N TYR A 46 4.56 -0.89 1.19
CA TYR A 46 4.50 -0.11 -0.05
C TYR A 46 5.31 1.16 0.14
N MET A 47 5.72 1.71 -0.99
CA MET A 47 6.41 2.99 -1.02
C MET A 47 5.86 3.74 -2.22
N SER A 48 5.47 4.97 -2.00
CA SER A 48 4.95 5.82 -3.06
C SER A 48 5.80 7.07 -3.13
N TYR A 49 6.15 7.47 -4.34
CA TYR A 49 6.97 8.64 -4.58
C TYR A 49 6.09 9.66 -5.30
N PHE A 50 6.05 10.86 -4.75
CA PHE A 50 5.22 11.92 -5.27
C PHE A 50 6.08 13.10 -5.69
N GLN A 51 5.63 13.81 -6.70
CA GLN A 51 6.22 15.07 -7.08
C GLN A 51 5.14 16.13 -7.06
N LYS A 52 5.52 17.31 -6.61
CA LYS A 52 4.58 18.41 -6.58
C LYS A 52 4.66 19.15 -7.90
N ARG A 53 3.53 19.29 -8.54
CA ARG A 53 3.42 20.01 -9.80
C ARG A 53 2.19 20.87 -9.73
N ASP A 54 2.37 22.15 -10.06
CA ASP A 54 1.26 23.10 -10.08
C ASP A 54 0.50 23.08 -8.76
N GLY A 55 1.24 22.98 -7.67
CA GLY A 55 0.63 23.03 -6.35
C GLY A 55 0.02 21.74 -5.88
N LYS A 56 0.14 20.66 -6.64
CA LYS A 56 -0.44 19.39 -6.26
C LYS A 56 0.60 18.29 -6.28
N TYR A 57 0.47 17.36 -5.35
CA TYR A 57 1.34 16.20 -5.36
C TYR A 57 0.75 15.15 -6.28
N ILE A 58 1.58 14.64 -7.16
CA ILE A 58 1.18 13.63 -8.12
C ILE A 58 2.02 12.40 -7.84
N CYS A 59 1.39 11.24 -7.75
CA CYS A 59 2.12 10.00 -7.55
C CYS A 59 2.82 9.65 -8.84
N VAL A 60 4.14 9.63 -8.78
CA VAL A 60 4.95 9.35 -9.96
C VAL A 60 5.29 7.88 -10.01
N ARG A 61 5.53 7.28 -8.87
CA ARG A 61 5.88 5.87 -8.81
C ARG A 61 5.37 5.30 -7.53
N ASP A 62 4.97 4.06 -7.55
CA ASP A 62 4.75 3.34 -6.32
C ASP A 62 5.17 1.90 -6.53
N MET A 63 5.51 1.26 -5.44
CA MET A 63 5.88 -0.13 -5.47
C MET A 63 5.43 -0.77 -4.18
N SER A 64 5.19 -2.04 -4.25
CA SER A 64 4.77 -2.76 -3.07
C SER A 64 5.42 -4.13 -3.08
N THR A 65 5.54 -4.69 -1.90
CA THR A 65 6.08 -6.03 -1.73
C THR A 65 5.15 -6.81 -0.84
N THR A 66 5.23 -8.11 -0.94
CA THR A 66 4.50 -8.99 -0.05
C THR A 66 5.48 -9.61 0.91
N THR A 67 5.25 -9.42 2.20
CA THR A 67 6.16 -9.96 3.18
C THR A 67 5.71 -11.30 3.73
N SER A 68 4.47 -11.68 3.51
CA SER A 68 4.06 -12.98 4.01
C SER A 68 4.82 -14.05 3.24
N PRO A 69 5.22 -15.11 3.91
CA PRO A 69 6.01 -16.11 3.29
C PRO A 69 5.22 -16.85 2.29
N VAL A 70 5.82 -17.06 1.27
CA VAL A 70 5.23 -17.74 0.36
C VAL A 70 5.47 -19.08 0.51
N LYS A 71 5.65 -19.54 1.00
CA LYS A 71 5.85 -20.68 1.16
C LYS A 71 5.98 -21.35 0.18
N SER A 72 5.99 -21.31 -0.41
CA SER A 72 6.09 -21.89 -1.23
C SER A 72 6.89 -22.48 -1.57
N GLY A 73 7.01 -22.63 -1.51
CA GLY A 73 7.66 -23.19 -1.82
C GLY A 73 8.54 -23.28 -1.87
N MET A 74 8.73 -23.04 -1.66
CA MET A 74 9.49 -23.17 -1.70
C MET A 74 9.75 -23.47 -1.41
#